data_b5949447b001abac935b2bdabf81be21
#
_entry.id   b5949447b001abac935b2bdabf81be21
#
_cell.length_a   1.000
_cell.length_b   1.000
_cell.length_c   1.000
_cell.angle_alpha   90.00
_cell.angle_beta   90.00
_cell.angle_gamma   90.00
#
_symmetry.space_group_name_H-M   'P 1'
#
loop_
_entity.id
_entity.type
_entity.pdbx_description
1 polymer ?
#
loop_
_entity_poly.entity_id
_entity_poly.type
_entity_poly.pdbx_seq_one_letter_code
_entity_poly.pdbx_strand_id
1 'polypeptide(L)'
;MTQIKAAFFDIDGTLLPFHAKALPESTVQALAALRKNGIKTFIATDRPPLHLPYLHALNGIPFDGYVTMLEYAGIGVAMGNACDAAKAAADYVTDDITADGLAKALAHFGLI
;
A
#
# COMPACT_ATOMS: atom_id res chain seq x y z
N MET A 1 -0.85 16.82 -16.53
CA MET A 1 -0.24 16.03 -15.44
C MET A 1 -1.34 15.57 -14.49
N THR A 2 -1.42 14.28 -14.25
CA THR A 2 -2.42 13.74 -13.33
C THR A 2 -2.01 14.01 -11.90
N GLN A 3 -2.90 14.62 -11.13
CA GLN A 3 -2.67 14.84 -9.72
C GLN A 3 -3.28 13.69 -8.91
N ILE A 4 -2.44 12.96 -8.21
CA ILE A 4 -2.87 11.86 -7.35
C ILE A 4 -3.31 12.43 -6.01
N LYS A 5 -4.54 12.11 -5.59
CA LYS A 5 -5.14 12.62 -4.36
C LYS A 5 -5.35 11.53 -3.31
N ALA A 6 -5.34 10.28 -3.72
CA ALA A 6 -5.60 9.16 -2.83
C ALA A 6 -4.77 7.96 -3.23
N ALA A 7 -4.33 7.19 -2.25
CA ALA A 7 -3.61 5.96 -2.45
C ALA A 7 -4.31 4.82 -1.72
N PHE A 8 -4.42 3.69 -2.38
CA PHE A 8 -5.09 2.49 -1.86
C PHE A 8 -4.06 1.39 -1.72
N PHE A 9 -4.02 0.73 -0.58
CA PHE A 9 -3.02 -0.27 -0.27
C PHE A 9 -3.65 -1.60 0.12
N ASP A 10 -3.18 -2.68 -0.50
CA ASP A 10 -3.44 -4.02 0.03
C ASP A 10 -2.60 -4.23 1.30
N ILE A 11 -3.01 -5.15 2.16
CA ILE A 11 -2.31 -5.41 3.41
C ILE A 11 -1.19 -6.44 3.19
N ASP A 12 -1.57 -7.67 2.88
CA ASP A 12 -0.61 -8.78 2.82
C ASP A 12 0.27 -8.67 1.59
N GLY A 13 1.57 -8.59 1.80
CA GLY A 13 2.55 -8.48 0.73
C GLY A 13 2.75 -7.07 0.20
N THR A 14 1.97 -6.09 0.66
CA THR A 14 2.10 -4.68 0.25
C THR A 14 2.51 -3.81 1.44
N LEU A 15 1.65 -3.72 2.44
CA LEU A 15 1.98 -3.02 3.68
C LEU A 15 2.73 -3.92 4.64
N LEU A 16 2.28 -5.17 4.76
CA LEU A 16 2.80 -6.13 5.73
C LEU A 16 3.42 -7.32 5.00
N PRO A 17 4.72 -7.59 5.19
CA PRO A 17 5.33 -8.79 4.64
C PRO A 17 4.63 -10.04 5.19
N PHE A 18 4.55 -11.11 4.36
CA PHE A 18 3.94 -12.35 4.79
C PHE A 18 4.64 -12.87 6.04
N HIS A 19 3.87 -13.32 7.03
CA HIS A 19 4.32 -13.86 8.32
C HIS A 19 5.03 -12.82 9.21
N ALA A 20 5.08 -11.57 8.81
CA ALA A 20 5.64 -10.52 9.65
C ALA A 20 4.61 -10.01 10.66
N LYS A 21 5.10 -9.49 11.79
CA LYS A 21 4.25 -8.94 12.85
C LYS A 21 4.17 -7.42 12.81
N ALA A 22 4.98 -6.79 11.97
CA ALA A 22 5.04 -5.34 11.86
C ALA A 22 5.36 -4.91 10.44
N LEU A 23 4.95 -3.70 10.08
CA LEU A 23 5.28 -3.09 8.81
C LEU A 23 6.77 -2.74 8.79
N PRO A 24 7.41 -2.78 7.59
CA PRO A 24 8.75 -2.22 7.46
C PRO A 24 8.79 -0.75 7.88
N GLU A 25 9.88 -0.32 8.47
CA GLU A 25 10.02 1.07 8.90
C GLU A 25 9.87 2.05 7.74
N SER A 26 10.42 1.71 6.59
CA SER A 26 10.27 2.54 5.38
C SER A 26 8.82 2.72 4.97
N THR A 27 7.99 1.68 5.14
CA THR A 27 6.56 1.75 4.86
C THR A 27 5.87 2.70 5.83
N VAL A 28 6.16 2.60 7.13
CA VAL A 28 5.58 3.50 8.14
C VAL A 28 5.93 4.95 7.85
N GLN A 29 7.20 5.21 7.54
CA GLN A 29 7.66 6.55 7.21
C GLN A 29 7.01 7.08 5.92
N ALA A 30 6.86 6.23 4.92
CA ALA A 30 6.24 6.60 3.65
C ALA A 30 4.76 6.97 3.83
N LEU A 31 4.02 6.20 4.64
CA LEU A 31 2.63 6.50 4.93
C LEU A 31 2.48 7.84 5.64
N ALA A 32 3.36 8.13 6.59
CA ALA A 32 3.37 9.42 7.29
C ALA A 32 3.66 10.57 6.31
N ALA A 33 4.59 10.39 5.39
CA ALA A 33 4.92 11.39 4.38
C ALA A 33 3.76 11.65 3.43
N LEU A 34 3.01 10.60 3.03
CA LEU A 34 1.80 10.76 2.22
C LEU A 34 0.79 11.66 2.91
N ARG A 35 0.52 11.39 4.17
CA ARG A 35 -0.45 12.19 4.94
C ARG A 35 0.01 13.64 5.06
N LYS A 36 1.31 13.85 5.28
CA LYS A 36 1.89 15.19 5.33
C LYS A 36 1.71 15.94 4.01
N ASN A 37 1.77 15.21 2.90
CA ASN A 37 1.61 15.79 1.56
C ASN A 37 0.13 15.94 1.14
N GLY A 38 -0.81 15.66 2.05
CA GLY A 38 -2.24 15.84 1.77
C GLY A 38 -2.87 14.72 0.96
N ILE A 39 -2.19 13.58 0.82
CA ILE A 39 -2.73 12.45 0.08
C ILE A 39 -3.50 11.55 1.04
N LYS A 40 -4.75 11.24 0.69
CA LYS A 40 -5.57 10.35 1.50
C LYS A 40 -5.12 8.91 1.33
N THR A 41 -5.16 8.15 2.40
CA THR A 41 -4.71 6.76 2.42
C THR A 41 -5.85 5.83 2.81
N PHE A 42 -6.01 4.75 2.04
CA PHE A 42 -7.07 3.78 2.24
C PHE A 42 -6.50 2.37 2.20
N ILE A 43 -7.12 1.48 2.96
CA ILE A 43 -6.85 0.04 2.86
C ILE A 43 -7.82 -0.56 1.85
N ALA A 44 -7.30 -1.28 0.86
CA ALA A 44 -8.10 -2.07 -0.09
C ALA A 44 -7.72 -3.54 0.12
N THR A 45 -8.64 -4.33 0.66
CA THR A 45 -8.32 -5.71 1.03
C THR A 45 -9.54 -6.61 0.80
N ASP A 46 -9.27 -7.90 0.55
CA ASP A 46 -10.28 -8.95 0.50
C ASP A 46 -10.53 -9.58 1.87
N ARG A 47 -9.78 -9.18 2.91
CA ARG A 47 -10.03 -9.67 4.26
C ARG A 47 -11.40 -9.21 4.77
N PRO A 48 -12.12 -10.07 5.49
CA PRO A 48 -13.37 -9.65 6.11
C PRO A 48 -13.14 -8.46 7.05
N PRO A 49 -14.08 -7.49 7.11
CA PRO A 49 -13.92 -6.33 7.98
C PRO A 49 -13.69 -6.68 9.46
N LEU A 50 -14.18 -7.81 9.90
CA LEU A 50 -13.98 -8.29 11.28
C LEU A 50 -12.50 -8.50 11.64
N HIS A 51 -11.66 -8.76 10.65
CA HIS A 51 -10.24 -9.03 10.88
C HIS A 51 -9.39 -7.76 10.94
N LEU A 52 -9.91 -6.62 10.48
CA LEU A 52 -9.15 -5.38 10.44
C LEU A 52 -8.78 -4.86 11.83
N PRO A 53 -9.71 -4.87 12.82
CA PRO A 53 -9.38 -4.40 14.17
C PRO A 53 -8.32 -5.23 14.88
N TYR A 54 -8.09 -6.45 14.41
CA TYR A 54 -7.14 -7.38 15.03
C TYR A 54 -5.76 -7.36 14.37
N LEU A 55 -5.56 -6.49 13.39
CA LEU A 55 -4.26 -6.34 12.74
C LEU A 55 -3.39 -5.39 13.56
N HIS A 56 -2.76 -5.93 14.58
CA HIS A 56 -1.94 -5.12 15.49
C HIS A 56 -0.84 -4.35 14.76
N ALA A 57 -0.35 -4.89 13.65
CA ALA A 57 0.68 -4.24 12.85
C ALA A 57 0.23 -2.87 12.32
N LEU A 58 -1.08 -2.68 12.11
CA LEU A 58 -1.64 -1.42 11.63
C LEU A 58 -2.12 -0.51 12.77
N ASN A 59 -2.05 -1.00 14.00
CA ASN A 59 -2.54 -0.26 15.16
C ASN A 59 -1.77 1.05 15.33
N GLY A 60 -2.51 2.14 15.44
CA GLY A 60 -1.91 3.47 15.58
C GLY A 60 -1.54 4.15 14.27
N ILE A 61 -1.64 3.46 13.13
CA ILE A 61 -1.40 4.07 11.82
C ILE A 61 -2.76 4.57 11.29
N PRO A 62 -2.90 5.88 11.06
CA PRO A 62 -4.18 6.42 10.60
C PRO A 62 -4.39 6.17 9.11
N PHE A 63 -5.58 5.65 8.77
CA PHE A 63 -6.06 5.54 7.41
C PHE A 63 -7.40 6.25 7.29
N ASP A 64 -7.66 6.84 6.14
CA ASP A 64 -8.90 7.60 5.92
C ASP A 64 -10.12 6.70 5.68
N GLY A 65 -9.91 5.46 5.32
CA GLY A 65 -10.98 4.50 5.15
C GLY A 65 -10.52 3.13 4.73
N TYR A 66 -11.48 2.23 4.57
CA TYR A 66 -11.27 0.86 4.18
C TYR A 66 -12.25 0.50 3.07
N VAL A 67 -11.78 -0.22 2.05
CA VAL A 67 -12.63 -0.76 1.00
C VAL A 67 -12.34 -2.25 0.86
N THR A 68 -13.38 -3.04 0.58
CA THR A 68 -13.22 -4.50 0.51
C THR A 68 -12.59 -4.95 -0.79
N MET A 69 -12.80 -4.21 -1.88
CA MET A 69 -12.22 -4.54 -3.17
C MET A 69 -12.12 -3.28 -4.02
N LEU A 70 -11.02 -3.15 -4.76
CA LEU A 70 -10.81 -2.07 -5.70
C LEU A 70 -10.55 -2.67 -7.07
N GLU A 71 -11.54 -2.64 -7.96
CA GLU A 71 -11.43 -3.22 -9.29
C GLU A 71 -10.68 -2.31 -10.27
N TYR A 72 -10.82 -1.02 -10.11
CA TYR A 72 -10.28 -0.06 -11.07
C TYR A 72 -9.43 0.97 -10.37
N ALA A 73 -8.13 0.92 -10.61
CA ALA A 73 -7.20 1.95 -10.19
C ALA A 73 -6.80 2.79 -11.42
N GLY A 74 -6.62 4.08 -11.23
CA GLY A 74 -6.07 4.93 -12.28
C GLY A 74 -4.64 4.54 -12.62
N ILE A 75 -3.86 4.23 -11.58
CA ILE A 75 -2.51 3.70 -11.72
C ILE A 75 -2.40 2.48 -10.81
N GLY A 76 -2.08 1.33 -11.39
CA GLY A 76 -1.88 0.10 -10.67
C GLY A 76 -0.40 -0.18 -10.47
N VAL A 77 0.00 -0.48 -9.24
CA VAL A 77 1.39 -0.80 -8.89
C VAL A 77 1.45 -2.18 -8.27
N ALA A 78 2.30 -3.04 -8.79
CA ALA A 78 2.57 -4.35 -8.21
C ALA A 78 3.87 -4.32 -7.43
N MET A 79 3.88 -4.99 -6.28
CA MET A 79 5.10 -5.20 -5.50
C MET A 79 5.99 -6.24 -6.18
N GLY A 80 7.29 -6.15 -5.98
CA GLY A 80 8.24 -7.10 -6.54
C GLY A 80 7.99 -8.55 -6.11
N ASN A 81 7.36 -8.72 -4.96
CA ASN A 81 6.97 -10.05 -4.44
C ASN A 81 5.58 -10.51 -4.92
N ALA A 82 4.92 -9.76 -5.79
CA ALA A 82 3.61 -10.13 -6.30
C ALA A 82 3.73 -11.27 -7.32
N CYS A 83 2.61 -11.95 -7.57
CA CYS A 83 2.57 -13.01 -8.59
C CYS A 83 2.70 -12.42 -10.00
N ASP A 84 3.04 -13.27 -10.96
CA ASP A 84 3.27 -12.84 -12.34
C ASP A 84 2.04 -12.20 -12.96
N ALA A 85 0.85 -12.70 -12.65
CA ALA A 85 -0.40 -12.14 -13.17
C ALA A 85 -0.61 -10.69 -12.70
N ALA A 86 -0.33 -10.41 -11.42
CA ALA A 86 -0.44 -9.07 -10.87
C ALA A 86 0.58 -8.13 -11.51
N LYS A 87 1.81 -8.59 -11.68
CA LYS A 87 2.87 -7.81 -12.34
C LYS A 87 2.51 -7.49 -13.79
N ALA A 88 1.93 -8.46 -14.51
CA ALA A 88 1.55 -8.26 -15.90
C ALA A 88 0.42 -7.23 -16.04
N ALA A 89 -0.48 -7.17 -15.07
CA ALA A 89 -1.62 -6.25 -15.10
C ALA A 89 -1.28 -4.85 -14.58
N ALA A 90 -0.16 -4.68 -13.90
CA ALA A 90 0.20 -3.40 -13.28
C ALA A 90 0.79 -2.41 -14.28
N ASP A 91 0.62 -1.13 -13.98
CA ASP A 91 1.25 -0.05 -14.75
C ASP A 91 2.72 0.09 -14.38
N TYR A 92 3.07 -0.28 -13.17
CA TYR A 92 4.45 -0.21 -12.67
C TYR A 92 4.70 -1.35 -11.68
N VAL A 93 5.88 -1.94 -11.75
CA VAL A 93 6.30 -2.96 -10.79
C VAL A 93 7.46 -2.39 -9.98
N THR A 94 7.28 -2.30 -8.68
CA THR A 94 8.32 -1.81 -7.77
C THR A 94 9.15 -2.98 -7.22
N ASP A 95 10.05 -2.69 -6.31
CA ASP A 95 10.88 -3.71 -5.68
C ASP A 95 10.08 -4.52 -4.66
N ASP A 96 10.69 -5.58 -4.15
CA ASP A 96 10.10 -6.42 -3.12
C ASP A 96 9.77 -5.59 -1.87
N ILE A 97 8.74 -6.03 -1.13
CA ILE A 97 8.33 -5.36 0.12
C ILE A 97 9.49 -5.28 1.13
N THR A 98 10.39 -6.26 1.11
CA THR A 98 11.56 -6.27 2.01
C THR A 98 12.71 -5.39 1.50
N ALA A 99 12.60 -4.87 0.29
CA ALA A 99 13.59 -3.98 -0.34
C ALA A 99 13.06 -2.53 -0.46
N ASP A 100 12.21 -2.11 0.47
CA ASP A 100 11.61 -0.77 0.51
C ASP A 100 10.73 -0.46 -0.70
N GLY A 101 10.15 -1.51 -1.30
CA GLY A 101 9.39 -1.38 -2.55
C GLY A 101 8.24 -0.39 -2.47
N LEU A 102 7.51 -0.34 -1.35
CA LEU A 102 6.41 0.59 -1.20
C LEU A 102 6.88 2.04 -1.24
N ALA A 103 7.88 2.37 -0.44
CA ALA A 103 8.43 3.72 -0.39
C ALA A 103 9.00 4.13 -1.75
N LYS A 104 9.68 3.21 -2.44
CA LYS A 104 10.22 3.46 -3.78
C LYS A 104 9.13 3.75 -4.80
N ALA A 105 8.02 3.02 -4.74
CA ALA A 105 6.89 3.25 -5.64
C ALA A 105 6.29 4.63 -5.43
N LEU A 106 6.06 5.02 -4.18
CA LEU A 106 5.49 6.32 -3.86
C LEU A 106 6.42 7.45 -4.28
N ALA A 107 7.73 7.28 -4.12
CA ALA A 107 8.72 8.25 -4.58
C ALA A 107 8.74 8.33 -6.11
N HIS A 108 8.63 7.17 -6.79
CA HIS A 108 8.60 7.12 -8.25
C HIS A 108 7.48 7.99 -8.83
N PHE A 109 6.32 8.00 -8.20
CA PHE A 109 5.17 8.79 -8.64
C PHE A 109 5.15 10.21 -8.02
N GLY A 110 6.18 10.59 -7.31
CA GLY A 110 6.31 11.93 -6.76
C GLY A 110 5.38 12.23 -5.59
N LEU A 111 4.92 11.20 -4.89
CA LEU A 111 3.98 11.35 -3.78
C LEU A 111 4.69 11.61 -2.45
N ILE A 112 5.94 11.22 -2.39
CA ILE A 112 6.80 11.49 -1.23
C ILE A 112 8.18 11.93 -1.65
#